data_2baf7495bfc20d1292638d063cacc6ac
#
_entry.id   2baf7495bfc20d1292638d063cacc6ac
#
_cell.length_a   1.000
_cell.length_b   1.000
_cell.length_c   1.000
_cell.angle_alpha   90.00
_cell.angle_beta   90.00
_cell.angle_gamma   90.00
#
_symmetry.space_group_name_H-M   'P 1'
#
loop_
_entity.id
_entity.type
_entity.pdbx_description
1 polymer ?
#
loop_
_entity_poly.entity_id
_entity_poly.type
_entity_poly.pdbx_seq_one_letter_code
_entity_poly.pdbx_strand_id
1 'polypeptide(L)'
;MLLGLHTYSFHLHGLGGDWGDHRWEGKRAMDIFQLMDEAPVLGLDGLHITAADCESTEKDQLKKIRTAAEKHGLYLEYNFSLDEKYDRRLTKTFEEGIAIAEALGADVAKVSLDLKRPRPLAASRHHPDVMRQLEDIARKLNVAAPMAKAAGVKLALENHTESFSSEVLWLIDRVNHPFVGACVDTVNAWLVTEDPMVAIENLAPRAFTNHFKDHRIEIESYGCRLTGVALGDGDIDLKRAYQIIREKSSMKRINIEVELDAGTDGPVEARRREREAVERSIRYCREVLHI
;
A
#
# COMPACT_ATOMS: atom_id res chain seq x y z
N MET A 1 -12.28 5.77 12.98
CA MET A 1 -11.96 4.81 11.91
C MET A 1 -11.12 3.70 12.53
N LEU A 2 -11.05 2.50 11.92
CA LEU A 2 -10.11 1.46 12.32
C LEU A 2 -8.70 1.82 11.86
N LEU A 3 -7.69 1.41 12.62
CA LEU A 3 -6.28 1.68 12.33
C LEU A 3 -5.56 0.38 11.99
N GLY A 4 -5.02 0.29 10.80
CA GLY A 4 -4.21 -0.83 10.35
C GLY A 4 -2.79 -0.46 10.02
N LEU A 5 -2.00 -1.46 9.72
CA LEU A 5 -0.59 -1.31 9.34
C LEU A 5 -0.30 -2.14 8.08
N HIS A 6 0.32 -1.51 7.08
CA HIS A 6 0.92 -2.22 5.97
C HIS A 6 2.21 -2.92 6.44
N THR A 7 2.36 -4.20 6.14
CA THR A 7 3.49 -5.02 6.62
C THR A 7 4.85 -4.51 6.16
N TYR A 8 4.92 -3.77 5.05
CA TYR A 8 6.15 -3.11 4.60
C TYR A 8 6.70 -2.12 5.64
N SER A 9 5.88 -1.62 6.56
CA SER A 9 6.34 -0.81 7.69
C SER A 9 7.34 -1.54 8.61
N PHE A 10 7.48 -2.85 8.46
CA PHE A 10 8.47 -3.70 9.09
C PHE A 10 9.37 -4.41 8.06
N HIS A 11 9.71 -3.71 6.94
CA HIS A 11 10.53 -4.29 5.88
C HIS A 11 11.98 -4.58 6.34
N LEU A 12 12.54 -3.78 7.24
CA LEU A 12 13.86 -4.05 7.85
C LEU A 12 13.83 -5.25 8.81
N HIS A 13 12.63 -5.67 9.26
CA HIS A 13 12.40 -6.94 9.95
C HIS A 13 12.13 -8.10 8.98
N GLY A 14 11.97 -7.83 7.68
CA GLY A 14 11.79 -8.83 6.63
C GLY A 14 10.34 -9.10 6.25
N LEU A 15 9.40 -8.18 6.53
CA LEU A 15 8.00 -8.24 6.10
C LEU A 15 7.73 -7.38 4.85
N GLY A 16 6.56 -7.52 4.24
CA GLY A 16 6.08 -6.70 3.13
C GLY A 16 6.69 -6.98 1.76
N GLY A 17 7.75 -7.80 1.69
CA GLY A 17 8.45 -8.13 0.44
C GLY A 17 9.74 -7.33 0.25
N ASP A 18 10.47 -7.66 -0.82
CA ASP A 18 11.69 -6.97 -1.23
C ASP A 18 11.35 -5.93 -2.30
N TRP A 19 11.68 -4.66 -2.05
CA TRP A 19 11.48 -3.55 -2.97
C TRP A 19 12.79 -2.93 -3.45
N GLY A 20 13.89 -3.70 -3.37
CA GLY A 20 15.22 -3.34 -3.89
C GLY A 20 16.22 -2.90 -2.84
N ASP A 21 15.90 -2.99 -1.56
CA ASP A 21 16.86 -2.82 -0.47
C ASP A 21 17.46 -4.18 -0.06
N HIS A 22 18.53 -4.59 -0.72
CA HIS A 22 19.20 -5.88 -0.51
C HIS A 22 20.18 -5.91 0.66
N ARG A 23 20.26 -4.85 1.49
CA ARG A 23 21.26 -4.76 2.57
C ARG A 23 21.10 -5.83 3.64
N TRP A 24 19.94 -6.47 3.68
CA TRP A 24 19.62 -7.46 4.70
C TRP A 24 19.35 -8.84 4.11
N GLU A 25 20.14 -9.24 3.13
CA GLU A 25 20.17 -10.64 2.68
C GLU A 25 20.43 -11.52 3.89
N GLY A 26 19.38 -12.11 4.46
CA GLY A 26 19.49 -12.87 5.67
C GLY A 26 18.16 -13.38 6.22
N LYS A 27 18.20 -13.86 7.44
CA LYS A 27 17.00 -14.40 8.11
C LYS A 27 16.04 -13.27 8.45
N ARG A 28 14.77 -13.46 8.08
CA ARG A 28 13.65 -12.67 8.55
C ARG A 28 13.69 -12.58 10.09
N ALA A 29 13.60 -11.37 10.62
CA ALA A 29 13.62 -11.14 12.06
C ALA A 29 12.23 -11.20 12.69
N MET A 30 11.18 -11.05 11.87
CA MET A 30 9.78 -11.14 12.28
C MET A 30 8.98 -11.84 11.18
N ASP A 31 8.09 -12.73 11.51
CA ASP A 31 7.11 -13.31 10.59
C ASP A 31 5.72 -12.70 10.80
N ILE A 32 4.78 -13.07 9.92
CA ILE A 32 3.42 -12.50 9.95
C ILE A 32 2.65 -12.89 11.21
N PHE A 33 2.89 -14.07 11.78
CA PHE A 33 2.21 -14.53 12.99
C PHE A 33 2.70 -13.76 14.22
N GLN A 34 4.01 -13.49 14.31
CA GLN A 34 4.58 -12.64 15.35
C GLN A 34 4.01 -11.21 15.28
N LEU A 35 3.88 -10.65 14.08
CA LEU A 35 3.24 -9.33 13.93
C LEU A 35 1.75 -9.37 14.33
N MET A 36 1.01 -10.43 13.99
CA MET A 36 -0.38 -10.59 14.42
C MET A 36 -0.54 -10.71 15.94
N ASP A 37 0.39 -11.37 16.62
CA ASP A 37 0.41 -11.42 18.09
C ASP A 37 0.71 -10.05 18.71
N GLU A 38 1.56 -9.22 18.08
CA GLU A 38 1.92 -7.88 18.55
C GLU A 38 0.86 -6.81 18.20
N ALA A 39 0.13 -6.96 17.10
CA ALA A 39 -0.76 -5.93 16.56
C ALA A 39 -1.79 -5.40 17.57
N PRO A 40 -2.48 -6.22 18.39
CA PRO A 40 -3.39 -5.72 19.41
C PRO A 40 -2.68 -4.91 20.51
N VAL A 41 -1.45 -5.29 20.88
CA VAL A 41 -0.64 -4.57 21.87
C VAL A 41 -0.22 -3.20 21.34
N LEU A 42 0.06 -3.11 20.05
CA LEU A 42 0.32 -1.85 19.34
C LEU A 42 -0.95 -1.00 19.14
N GLY A 43 -2.12 -1.53 19.44
CA GLY A 43 -3.40 -0.84 19.26
C GLY A 43 -3.87 -0.81 17.80
N LEU A 44 -3.49 -1.80 17.01
CA LEU A 44 -3.91 -1.97 15.62
C LEU A 44 -5.18 -2.82 15.52
N ASP A 45 -6.05 -2.46 14.58
CA ASP A 45 -7.30 -3.15 14.29
C ASP A 45 -7.18 -4.09 13.06
N GLY A 46 -6.04 -4.05 12.34
CA GLY A 46 -5.84 -4.89 11.16
C GLY A 46 -4.47 -4.73 10.51
N LEU A 47 -4.24 -5.58 9.51
CA LEU A 47 -3.00 -5.62 8.74
C LEU A 47 -3.28 -5.61 7.24
N HIS A 48 -2.46 -4.91 6.49
CA HIS A 48 -2.40 -4.95 5.04
C HIS A 48 -1.17 -5.76 4.64
N ILE A 49 -1.39 -7.00 4.19
CA ILE A 49 -0.34 -8.01 3.99
C ILE A 49 -0.07 -8.28 2.50
N THR A 50 1.09 -8.84 2.21
CA THR A 50 1.51 -9.22 0.85
C THR A 50 1.67 -10.74 0.69
N ALA A 51 1.84 -11.20 -0.54
CA ALA A 51 2.18 -12.59 -0.82
C ALA A 51 3.53 -13.00 -0.22
N ALA A 52 4.45 -12.04 -0.03
CA ALA A 52 5.75 -12.29 0.59
C ALA A 52 5.64 -12.62 2.09
N ASP A 53 4.62 -12.08 2.76
CA ASP A 53 4.36 -12.34 4.18
C ASP A 53 3.75 -13.73 4.38
N CYS A 54 3.01 -14.20 3.39
CA CYS A 54 2.30 -15.49 3.47
C CYS A 54 3.24 -16.70 3.38
N GLU A 55 4.50 -16.53 2.97
CA GLU A 55 5.48 -17.61 2.67
C GLU A 55 5.03 -18.57 1.56
N SER A 56 3.75 -18.94 1.54
CA SER A 56 3.09 -19.74 0.52
C SER A 56 1.65 -19.25 0.32
N THR A 57 1.20 -19.27 -0.93
CA THR A 57 -0.19 -18.95 -1.31
C THR A 57 -1.09 -20.20 -1.40
N GLU A 58 -0.61 -21.33 -0.90
CA GLU A 58 -1.41 -22.55 -0.78
C GLU A 58 -2.55 -22.37 0.24
N LYS A 59 -3.70 -22.98 -0.04
CA LYS A 59 -4.94 -22.79 0.72
C LYS A 59 -4.78 -23.03 2.22
N ASP A 60 -4.03 -24.04 2.61
CA ASP A 60 -3.83 -24.37 4.02
C ASP A 60 -3.03 -23.30 4.76
N GLN A 61 -2.04 -22.69 4.11
CA GLN A 61 -1.26 -21.60 4.68
C GLN A 61 -2.09 -20.33 4.80
N LEU A 62 -2.83 -19.96 3.75
CA LEU A 62 -3.73 -18.80 3.78
C LEU A 62 -4.81 -18.94 4.86
N LYS A 63 -5.35 -20.17 5.03
CA LYS A 63 -6.31 -20.47 6.10
C LYS A 63 -5.70 -20.31 7.50
N LYS A 64 -4.43 -20.72 7.70
CA LYS A 64 -3.74 -20.50 8.99
C LYS A 64 -3.60 -19.01 9.29
N ILE A 65 -3.19 -18.21 8.31
CA ILE A 65 -3.05 -16.75 8.45
C ILE A 65 -4.41 -16.12 8.79
N ARG A 66 -5.45 -16.46 8.05
CA ARG A 66 -6.82 -16.00 8.33
C ARG A 66 -7.25 -16.35 9.75
N THR A 67 -7.06 -17.61 10.17
CA THR A 67 -7.44 -18.07 11.51
C THR A 67 -6.68 -17.31 12.60
N ALA A 68 -5.39 -17.01 12.39
CA ALA A 68 -4.59 -16.21 13.31
C ALA A 68 -5.12 -14.78 13.41
N ALA A 69 -5.43 -14.14 12.27
CA ALA A 69 -6.03 -12.81 12.27
C ALA A 69 -7.39 -12.76 12.99
N GLU A 70 -8.27 -13.74 12.69
CA GLU A 70 -9.58 -13.86 13.34
C GLU A 70 -9.46 -14.06 14.88
N LYS A 71 -8.47 -14.83 15.34
CA LYS A 71 -8.18 -15.03 16.79
C LYS A 71 -7.87 -13.71 17.49
N HIS A 72 -7.20 -12.79 16.81
CA HIS A 72 -6.82 -11.49 17.35
C HIS A 72 -7.83 -10.37 17.02
N GLY A 73 -8.92 -10.68 16.33
CA GLY A 73 -9.92 -9.70 15.89
C GLY A 73 -9.41 -8.72 14.84
N LEU A 74 -8.35 -9.09 14.10
CA LEU A 74 -7.73 -8.25 13.08
C LEU A 74 -8.45 -8.42 11.73
N TYR A 75 -8.75 -7.29 11.06
CA TYR A 75 -9.06 -7.37 9.64
C TYR A 75 -7.80 -7.61 8.82
N LEU A 76 -7.95 -8.19 7.64
CA LEU A 76 -6.88 -8.29 6.66
C LEU A 76 -7.28 -7.53 5.39
N GLU A 77 -6.31 -6.84 4.80
CA GLU A 77 -6.29 -6.41 3.40
C GLU A 77 -5.10 -7.06 2.71
N TYR A 78 -5.19 -7.27 1.40
CA TYR A 78 -4.16 -7.94 0.64
C TYR A 78 -3.54 -7.01 -0.40
N ASN A 79 -2.23 -7.13 -0.63
CA ASN A 79 -1.49 -6.33 -1.59
C ASN A 79 -0.79 -7.21 -2.62
N PHE A 80 -0.92 -6.86 -3.91
CA PHE A 80 -0.18 -7.48 -5.01
C PHE A 80 0.14 -6.45 -6.11
N SER A 81 1.05 -6.83 -7.00
CA SER A 81 1.50 -6.05 -8.15
C SER A 81 1.25 -6.79 -9.45
N LEU A 82 1.10 -6.07 -10.56
CA LEU A 82 0.91 -6.69 -11.89
C LEU A 82 2.24 -7.13 -12.52
N ASP A 83 3.35 -6.44 -12.23
CA ASP A 83 4.68 -6.76 -12.77
C ASP A 83 5.83 -6.27 -11.86
N GLU A 84 5.80 -6.67 -10.56
CA GLU A 84 6.86 -6.31 -9.62
C GLU A 84 8.21 -6.90 -10.05
N LYS A 85 9.23 -6.05 -10.09
CA LYS A 85 10.56 -6.43 -10.62
C LYS A 85 11.54 -6.94 -9.55
N TYR A 86 11.40 -6.49 -8.30
CA TYR A 86 12.33 -6.84 -7.22
C TYR A 86 11.91 -8.14 -6.53
N ASP A 87 10.64 -8.27 -6.19
CA ASP A 87 10.10 -9.47 -5.54
C ASP A 87 8.98 -10.11 -6.36
N ARG A 88 9.34 -11.11 -7.16
CA ARG A 88 8.37 -11.80 -8.04
C ARG A 88 7.24 -12.51 -7.30
N ARG A 89 7.36 -12.73 -5.99
CA ARG A 89 6.26 -13.27 -5.15
C ARG A 89 5.07 -12.32 -5.13
N LEU A 90 5.31 -11.00 -5.27
CA LEU A 90 4.26 -9.97 -5.28
C LEU A 90 3.51 -9.91 -6.61
N THR A 91 4.10 -10.40 -7.73
CA THR A 91 3.45 -10.40 -9.03
C THR A 91 2.33 -11.43 -9.08
N LYS A 92 1.10 -10.97 -9.34
CA LYS A 92 -0.09 -11.80 -9.51
C LYS A 92 -0.95 -11.29 -10.65
N THR A 93 -1.70 -12.20 -11.28
CA THR A 93 -2.86 -11.79 -12.10
C THR A 93 -3.99 -11.30 -11.19
N PHE A 94 -5.00 -10.63 -11.75
CA PHE A 94 -6.18 -10.23 -10.97
C PHE A 94 -6.89 -11.43 -10.37
N GLU A 95 -7.02 -12.52 -11.14
CA GLU A 95 -7.68 -13.76 -10.72
C GLU A 95 -6.96 -14.40 -9.53
N GLU A 96 -5.63 -14.49 -9.60
CA GLU A 96 -4.81 -15.00 -8.49
C GLU A 96 -4.92 -14.10 -7.26
N GLY A 97 -4.83 -12.76 -7.44
CA GLY A 97 -4.95 -11.79 -6.35
C GLY A 97 -6.29 -11.86 -5.65
N ILE A 98 -7.39 -11.98 -6.42
CA ILE A 98 -8.75 -12.15 -5.88
C ILE A 98 -8.86 -13.45 -5.09
N ALA A 99 -8.37 -14.58 -5.63
CA ALA A 99 -8.46 -15.87 -4.97
C ALA A 99 -7.65 -15.92 -3.66
N ILE A 100 -6.49 -15.28 -3.61
CA ILE A 100 -5.69 -15.16 -2.39
C ILE A 100 -6.40 -14.29 -1.36
N ALA A 101 -6.92 -13.11 -1.76
CA ALA A 101 -7.65 -12.21 -0.87
C ALA A 101 -8.89 -12.89 -0.27
N GLU A 102 -9.67 -13.60 -1.09
CA GLU A 102 -10.82 -14.39 -0.63
C GLU A 102 -10.42 -15.46 0.40
N ALA A 103 -9.36 -16.22 0.13
CA ALA A 103 -8.86 -17.26 1.03
C ALA A 103 -8.37 -16.68 2.37
N LEU A 104 -7.76 -15.51 2.36
CA LEU A 104 -7.36 -14.75 3.54
C LEU A 104 -8.55 -14.14 4.31
N GLY A 105 -9.73 -14.06 3.69
CA GLY A 105 -10.86 -13.31 4.25
C GLY A 105 -10.71 -11.79 4.14
N ALA A 106 -9.83 -11.32 3.27
CA ALA A 106 -9.64 -9.90 2.97
C ALA A 106 -10.78 -9.39 2.07
N ASP A 107 -11.38 -8.26 2.42
CA ASP A 107 -12.46 -7.63 1.64
C ASP A 107 -11.94 -6.59 0.63
N VAL A 108 -10.64 -6.26 0.72
CA VAL A 108 -9.95 -5.36 -0.21
C VAL A 108 -8.64 -5.99 -0.66
N ALA A 109 -8.39 -5.94 -1.97
CA ALA A 109 -7.10 -6.25 -2.58
C ALA A 109 -6.56 -5.00 -3.28
N LYS A 110 -5.43 -4.47 -2.79
CA LYS A 110 -4.71 -3.35 -3.38
C LYS A 110 -3.86 -3.84 -4.55
N VAL A 111 -3.78 -3.06 -5.60
CA VAL A 111 -3.08 -3.40 -6.84
C VAL A 111 -2.13 -2.29 -7.24
N SER A 112 -0.81 -2.59 -7.33
CA SER A 112 0.15 -1.75 -8.05
C SER A 112 0.08 -2.04 -9.55
N LEU A 113 0.06 -0.99 -10.36
CA LEU A 113 -0.14 -1.11 -11.82
C LEU A 113 1.15 -1.41 -12.57
N ASP A 114 2.31 -1.03 -12.00
CA ASP A 114 3.68 -1.21 -12.53
C ASP A 114 3.85 -0.66 -13.95
N LEU A 115 3.31 0.54 -14.19
CA LEU A 115 3.34 1.20 -15.49
C LEU A 115 4.75 1.59 -15.91
N LYS A 116 5.13 1.24 -17.13
CA LYS A 116 6.42 1.64 -17.73
C LYS A 116 6.26 3.00 -18.42
N ARG A 117 6.98 4.01 -17.93
CA ARG A 117 6.87 5.39 -18.39
C ARG A 117 8.02 5.83 -19.28
N PRO A 118 7.76 6.55 -20.39
CA PRO A 118 8.79 7.20 -21.18
C PRO A 118 9.33 8.45 -20.47
N ARG A 119 10.48 8.91 -20.92
CA ARG A 119 11.02 10.22 -20.55
C ARG A 119 10.64 11.27 -21.62
N PRO A 120 10.48 12.56 -21.25
CA PRO A 120 10.59 13.14 -19.90
C PRO A 120 9.37 12.77 -19.02
N LEU A 121 9.63 12.54 -17.73
CA LEU A 121 8.61 12.06 -16.78
C LEU A 121 7.41 13.02 -16.68
N ALA A 122 7.66 14.32 -16.59
CA ALA A 122 6.61 15.35 -16.48
C ALA A 122 5.63 15.38 -17.67
N ALA A 123 6.09 14.94 -18.87
CA ALA A 123 5.25 14.85 -20.06
C ALA A 123 4.68 13.43 -20.30
N SER A 124 4.86 12.50 -19.36
CA SER A 124 4.45 11.12 -19.55
C SER A 124 2.99 10.83 -19.15
N ARG A 125 2.30 11.78 -18.50
CA ARG A 125 0.89 11.66 -18.14
C ARG A 125 0.05 11.42 -19.39
N HIS A 126 -0.71 10.33 -19.41
CA HIS A 126 -1.53 9.90 -20.55
C HIS A 126 -0.73 9.78 -21.87
N HIS A 127 0.59 9.55 -21.80
CA HIS A 127 1.39 9.30 -23.00
C HIS A 127 0.85 8.07 -23.77
N PRO A 128 0.90 8.02 -25.11
CA PRO A 128 0.34 6.90 -25.87
C PRO A 128 0.83 5.52 -25.42
N ASP A 129 2.12 5.42 -25.01
CA ASP A 129 2.67 4.16 -24.48
C ASP A 129 2.08 3.76 -23.12
N VAL A 130 1.76 4.73 -22.27
CA VAL A 130 1.08 4.51 -21.00
C VAL A 130 -0.38 4.16 -21.23
N MET A 131 -1.05 4.88 -22.13
CA MET A 131 -2.44 4.59 -22.47
C MET A 131 -2.65 3.19 -23.02
N ARG A 132 -1.71 2.67 -23.83
CA ARG A 132 -1.78 1.27 -24.30
C ARG A 132 -1.73 0.27 -23.14
N GLN A 133 -0.88 0.52 -22.11
CA GLN A 133 -0.83 -0.31 -20.91
C GLN A 133 -2.13 -0.21 -20.11
N LEU A 134 -2.65 0.99 -19.92
CA LEU A 134 -3.92 1.23 -19.19
C LEU A 134 -5.10 0.54 -19.91
N GLU A 135 -5.17 0.57 -21.25
CA GLU A 135 -6.20 -0.13 -22.00
C GLU A 135 -6.09 -1.65 -21.85
N ASP A 136 -4.87 -2.20 -21.80
CA ASP A 136 -4.67 -3.64 -21.53
C ASP A 136 -5.14 -4.01 -20.12
N ILE A 137 -4.76 -3.21 -19.13
CA ILE A 137 -5.19 -3.37 -17.73
C ILE A 137 -6.73 -3.26 -17.65
N ALA A 138 -7.34 -2.29 -18.31
CA ALA A 138 -8.80 -2.13 -18.32
C ALA A 138 -9.52 -3.38 -18.92
N ARG A 139 -8.97 -3.98 -19.96
CA ARG A 139 -9.52 -5.24 -20.52
C ARG A 139 -9.47 -6.38 -19.50
N LYS A 140 -8.35 -6.54 -18.81
CA LYS A 140 -8.18 -7.54 -17.73
C LYS A 140 -9.11 -7.28 -16.55
N LEU A 141 -9.23 -6.01 -16.12
CA LEU A 141 -10.13 -5.61 -15.04
C LEU A 141 -11.61 -5.86 -15.38
N ASN A 142 -12.04 -5.65 -16.63
CA ASN A 142 -13.42 -5.96 -17.05
C ASN A 142 -13.76 -7.45 -16.90
N VAL A 143 -12.77 -8.34 -17.04
CA VAL A 143 -12.94 -9.78 -16.79
C VAL A 143 -12.91 -10.08 -15.29
N ALA A 144 -12.00 -9.47 -14.55
CA ALA A 144 -11.77 -9.74 -13.14
C ALA A 144 -12.83 -9.12 -12.21
N ALA A 145 -13.42 -7.97 -12.57
CA ALA A 145 -14.34 -7.24 -11.70
C ALA A 145 -15.62 -8.03 -11.31
N PRO A 146 -16.26 -8.80 -12.20
CA PRO A 146 -17.35 -9.70 -11.81
C PRO A 146 -16.88 -10.82 -10.85
N MET A 147 -15.66 -11.32 -11.01
CA MET A 147 -15.08 -12.35 -10.12
C MET A 147 -14.81 -11.74 -8.74
N ALA A 148 -14.25 -10.53 -8.69
CA ALA A 148 -14.03 -9.78 -7.45
C ALA A 148 -15.35 -9.55 -6.70
N LYS A 149 -16.42 -9.19 -7.42
CA LYS A 149 -17.77 -9.07 -6.82
C LYS A 149 -18.27 -10.40 -6.28
N ALA A 150 -18.08 -11.50 -6.98
CA ALA A 150 -18.52 -12.83 -6.54
C ALA A 150 -17.78 -13.29 -5.28
N ALA A 151 -16.47 -12.98 -5.18
CA ALA A 151 -15.62 -13.25 -4.02
C ALA A 151 -15.82 -12.25 -2.86
N GLY A 152 -16.56 -11.16 -3.06
CA GLY A 152 -16.70 -10.08 -2.06
C GLY A 152 -15.46 -9.23 -1.87
N VAL A 153 -14.50 -9.28 -2.81
CA VAL A 153 -13.20 -8.59 -2.74
C VAL A 153 -13.22 -7.34 -3.61
N LYS A 154 -12.96 -6.16 -3.05
CA LYS A 154 -12.81 -4.90 -3.80
C LYS A 154 -11.39 -4.77 -4.33
N LEU A 155 -11.23 -4.44 -5.61
CA LEU A 155 -9.94 -4.15 -6.23
C LEU A 155 -9.64 -2.66 -6.08
N ALA A 156 -8.60 -2.32 -5.35
CA ALA A 156 -8.17 -0.95 -5.06
C ALA A 156 -6.89 -0.61 -5.85
N LEU A 157 -7.04 0.13 -6.95
CA LEU A 157 -5.93 0.54 -7.80
C LEU A 157 -5.18 1.69 -7.15
N GLU A 158 -3.87 1.54 -6.94
CA GLU A 158 -3.06 2.52 -6.24
C GLU A 158 -2.47 3.56 -7.21
N ASN A 159 -2.39 4.83 -6.76
CA ASN A 159 -1.43 5.79 -7.29
C ASN A 159 -0.03 5.44 -6.80
N HIS A 160 0.49 4.29 -7.26
CA HIS A 160 1.83 3.82 -6.97
C HIS A 160 2.89 4.72 -7.61
N THR A 161 4.16 4.49 -7.33
CA THR A 161 5.29 5.36 -7.72
C THR A 161 5.38 5.69 -9.22
N GLU A 162 4.66 4.99 -10.06
CA GLU A 162 4.61 5.17 -11.52
C GLU A 162 3.26 5.65 -12.05
N SER A 163 2.27 5.98 -11.18
CA SER A 163 0.90 6.26 -11.63
C SER A 163 0.42 7.65 -11.21
N PHE A 164 -0.02 8.47 -12.18
CA PHE A 164 -0.76 9.70 -11.87
C PHE A 164 -2.17 9.37 -11.39
N SER A 165 -2.71 10.18 -10.47
CA SER A 165 -4.08 10.02 -9.97
C SER A 165 -5.12 10.02 -11.09
N SER A 166 -4.93 10.84 -12.11
CA SER A 166 -5.83 10.92 -13.27
C SER A 166 -5.84 9.65 -14.13
N GLU A 167 -4.77 8.87 -14.12
CA GLU A 167 -4.69 7.59 -14.85
C GLU A 167 -5.38 6.46 -14.08
N VAL A 168 -5.26 6.48 -12.76
CA VAL A 168 -6.02 5.59 -11.88
C VAL A 168 -7.52 5.86 -12.04
N LEU A 169 -7.94 7.13 -12.02
CA LEU A 169 -9.34 7.51 -12.29
C LEU A 169 -9.82 7.09 -13.67
N TRP A 170 -8.97 7.27 -14.69
CA TRP A 170 -9.30 6.81 -16.04
C TRP A 170 -9.62 5.31 -16.10
N LEU A 171 -8.82 4.48 -15.40
CA LEU A 171 -9.08 3.04 -15.30
C LEU A 171 -10.40 2.75 -14.59
N ILE A 172 -10.64 3.39 -13.44
CA ILE A 172 -11.86 3.20 -12.64
C ILE A 172 -13.10 3.57 -13.48
N ASP A 173 -13.07 4.71 -14.16
CA ASP A 173 -14.18 5.18 -14.98
C ASP A 173 -14.36 4.32 -16.25
N ARG A 174 -13.26 3.83 -16.84
CA ARG A 174 -13.28 2.97 -18.01
C ARG A 174 -13.91 1.60 -17.72
N VAL A 175 -13.62 1.04 -16.56
CA VAL A 175 -14.18 -0.24 -16.09
C VAL A 175 -15.59 -0.04 -15.52
N ASN A 176 -15.84 1.05 -14.85
CA ASN A 176 -17.12 1.46 -14.26
C ASN A 176 -17.83 0.33 -13.50
N HIS A 177 -17.13 -0.29 -12.56
CA HIS A 177 -17.66 -1.41 -11.79
C HIS A 177 -17.56 -1.12 -10.28
N PRO A 178 -18.60 -1.41 -9.45
CA PRO A 178 -18.65 -1.04 -8.04
C PRO A 178 -17.60 -1.73 -7.16
N PHE A 179 -16.93 -2.77 -7.66
CA PHE A 179 -15.83 -3.47 -6.99
C PHE A 179 -14.44 -3.05 -7.52
N VAL A 180 -14.35 -1.99 -8.32
CA VAL A 180 -13.07 -1.39 -8.76
C VAL A 180 -13.04 0.06 -8.30
N GLY A 181 -12.04 0.41 -7.53
CA GLY A 181 -11.86 1.74 -6.96
C GLY A 181 -10.39 2.05 -6.73
N ALA A 182 -10.10 3.06 -5.92
CA ALA A 182 -8.75 3.52 -5.66
C ALA A 182 -8.18 3.02 -4.32
N CYS A 183 -6.86 2.85 -4.28
CA CYS A 183 -6.06 2.95 -3.07
C CYS A 183 -5.36 4.32 -3.09
N VAL A 184 -5.59 5.14 -2.07
CA VAL A 184 -4.96 6.45 -1.94
C VAL A 184 -3.63 6.32 -1.23
N ASP A 185 -2.54 6.50 -1.96
CA ASP A 185 -1.22 6.70 -1.34
C ASP A 185 -0.96 8.18 -1.14
N THR A 186 -0.55 8.57 0.06
CA THR A 186 -0.40 9.97 0.43
C THR A 186 0.89 10.62 -0.03
N VAL A 187 1.86 9.84 -0.55
CA VAL A 187 3.20 10.32 -0.93
C VAL A 187 3.56 10.07 -2.39
N ASN A 188 3.18 8.92 -2.93
CA ASN A 188 3.68 8.43 -4.22
C ASN A 188 3.51 9.38 -5.41
N ALA A 189 2.53 10.31 -5.32
CA ALA A 189 2.32 11.34 -6.33
C ALA A 189 3.57 12.19 -6.60
N TRP A 190 4.42 12.45 -5.59
CA TRP A 190 5.68 13.18 -5.79
C TRP A 190 6.62 12.49 -6.79
N LEU A 191 6.61 11.15 -6.82
CA LEU A 191 7.51 10.38 -7.68
C LEU A 191 7.17 10.50 -9.18
N VAL A 192 5.95 10.90 -9.49
CA VAL A 192 5.51 11.26 -10.85
C VAL A 192 5.33 12.77 -11.06
N THR A 193 5.85 13.60 -10.15
CA THR A 193 5.75 15.06 -10.21
C THR A 193 4.31 15.60 -10.11
N GLU A 194 3.45 14.89 -9.40
CA GLU A 194 2.10 15.34 -9.05
C GLU A 194 2.07 15.83 -7.61
N ASP A 195 1.26 16.85 -7.33
CA ASP A 195 1.02 17.30 -5.96
C ASP A 195 0.23 16.21 -5.19
N PRO A 196 0.74 15.71 -4.06
CA PRO A 196 0.05 14.69 -3.26
C PRO A 196 -1.36 15.11 -2.84
N MET A 197 -1.58 16.38 -2.48
CA MET A 197 -2.89 16.84 -2.05
C MET A 197 -3.90 16.81 -3.21
N VAL A 198 -3.45 17.11 -4.44
CA VAL A 198 -4.27 16.96 -5.64
C VAL A 198 -4.62 15.50 -5.89
N ALA A 199 -3.64 14.60 -5.78
CA ALA A 199 -3.87 13.16 -5.94
C ALA A 199 -4.87 12.61 -4.91
N ILE A 200 -4.72 12.99 -3.63
CA ILE A 200 -5.63 12.59 -2.55
C ILE A 200 -7.04 13.13 -2.81
N GLU A 201 -7.19 14.41 -3.19
CA GLU A 201 -8.51 14.99 -3.51
C GLU A 201 -9.20 14.29 -4.68
N ASN A 202 -8.43 13.93 -5.70
CA ASN A 202 -8.93 13.22 -6.88
C ASN A 202 -9.43 11.82 -6.54
N LEU A 203 -8.66 11.05 -5.75
CA LEU A 203 -8.89 9.63 -5.54
C LEU A 203 -9.82 9.33 -4.38
N ALA A 204 -9.86 10.16 -3.34
CA ALA A 204 -10.65 9.91 -2.13
C ALA A 204 -12.12 9.54 -2.39
N PRO A 205 -12.87 10.17 -3.35
CA PRO A 205 -14.26 9.80 -3.61
C PRO A 205 -14.46 8.38 -4.16
N ARG A 206 -13.41 7.77 -4.68
CA ARG A 206 -13.42 6.42 -5.27
C ARG A 206 -12.61 5.41 -4.46
N ALA A 207 -12.09 5.80 -3.28
CA ALA A 207 -11.16 5.00 -2.53
C ALA A 207 -11.84 3.92 -1.69
N PHE A 208 -11.22 2.73 -1.68
CA PHE A 208 -11.56 1.60 -0.84
C PHE A 208 -10.58 1.39 0.28
N THR A 209 -9.33 1.75 0.07
CA THR A 209 -8.24 1.70 1.05
C THR A 209 -7.21 2.79 0.80
N ASN A 210 -6.18 2.84 1.61
CA ASN A 210 -5.11 3.82 1.53
C ASN A 210 -3.78 3.24 2.05
N HIS A 211 -2.68 3.87 1.60
CA HIS A 211 -1.38 3.82 2.25
C HIS A 211 -1.11 5.20 2.84
N PHE A 212 -1.24 5.30 4.14
CA PHE A 212 -1.10 6.55 4.87
C PHE A 212 0.32 6.67 5.36
N LYS A 213 1.16 7.42 4.64
CA LYS A 213 2.58 7.56 4.87
C LYS A 213 3.03 9.01 4.82
N ASP A 214 4.22 9.27 5.34
CA ASP A 214 4.85 10.58 5.39
C ASP A 214 6.29 10.51 4.93
N HIS A 215 6.69 11.49 4.13
CA HIS A 215 8.06 11.64 3.66
C HIS A 215 8.54 13.05 3.90
N ARG A 216 9.85 13.18 4.11
CA ARG A 216 10.56 14.45 4.18
C ARG A 216 11.24 14.75 2.87
N ILE A 217 11.19 16.03 2.46
CA ILE A 217 11.94 16.55 1.33
C ILE A 217 13.21 17.18 1.84
N GLU A 218 14.35 16.56 1.57
CA GLU A 218 15.67 17.11 1.87
C GLU A 218 16.21 17.83 0.63
N ILE A 219 16.44 19.15 0.75
CA ILE A 219 17.00 19.94 -0.34
C ILE A 219 18.51 19.69 -0.40
N GLU A 220 18.98 19.27 -1.57
CA GLU A 220 20.39 19.04 -1.88
C GLU A 220 20.89 20.07 -2.89
N SER A 221 22.23 20.10 -3.16
CA SER A 221 22.84 21.12 -4.03
C SER A 221 22.26 21.16 -5.45
N TYR A 222 21.78 20.03 -5.97
CA TYR A 222 21.27 19.92 -7.34
C TYR A 222 19.91 19.21 -7.43
N GLY A 223 19.12 19.26 -6.36
CA GLY A 223 17.80 18.61 -6.36
C GLY A 223 17.27 18.40 -4.96
N CYS A 224 16.49 17.36 -4.81
CA CYS A 224 15.98 16.94 -3.51
C CYS A 224 15.97 15.41 -3.40
N ARG A 225 16.02 14.94 -2.17
CA ARG A 225 15.80 13.55 -1.80
C ARG A 225 14.51 13.43 -1.01
N LEU A 226 13.72 12.42 -1.36
CA LEU A 226 12.55 12.01 -0.56
C LEU A 226 12.98 10.91 0.39
N THR A 227 12.68 11.07 1.67
CA THR A 227 13.03 10.09 2.70
C THR A 227 11.78 9.76 3.51
N GLY A 228 11.45 8.47 3.61
CA GLY A 228 10.35 8.01 4.45
C GLY A 228 10.64 8.25 5.93
N VAL A 229 9.63 8.73 6.64
CA VAL A 229 9.71 9.07 8.07
C VAL A 229 8.46 8.59 8.81
N ALA A 230 8.48 8.68 10.15
CA ALA A 230 7.26 8.45 10.92
C ALA A 230 6.20 9.51 10.60
N LEU A 231 4.93 9.15 10.70
CA LEU A 231 3.82 10.09 10.47
C LEU A 231 3.94 11.33 11.38
N GLY A 232 3.84 12.49 10.77
CA GLY A 232 3.96 13.79 11.43
C GLY A 232 5.38 14.35 11.49
N ASP A 233 6.39 13.61 11.02
CA ASP A 233 7.78 14.08 10.96
C ASP A 233 8.17 14.56 9.54
N GLY A 234 7.31 14.40 8.55
CA GLY A 234 7.54 14.74 7.16
C GLY A 234 6.87 16.03 6.70
N ASP A 235 6.71 16.15 5.39
CA ASP A 235 6.23 17.35 4.71
C ASP A 235 4.82 17.18 4.11
N ILE A 236 4.14 16.05 4.33
CA ILE A 236 2.75 15.87 3.93
C ILE A 236 1.82 16.51 4.97
N ASP A 237 0.85 17.31 4.53
CA ASP A 237 -0.23 17.78 5.41
C ASP A 237 -1.19 16.63 5.73
N LEU A 238 -0.75 15.74 6.62
CA LEU A 238 -1.50 14.53 7.02
C LEU A 238 -2.84 14.86 7.68
N LYS A 239 -2.98 16.01 8.37
CA LYS A 239 -4.25 16.44 8.95
C LYS A 239 -5.26 16.75 7.85
N ARG A 240 -4.82 17.49 6.82
CA ARG A 240 -5.66 17.79 5.67
C ARG A 240 -5.95 16.55 4.83
N ALA A 241 -4.95 15.68 4.61
CA ALA A 241 -5.12 14.41 3.92
C ALA A 241 -6.18 13.54 4.62
N TYR A 242 -6.09 13.38 5.94
CA TYR A 242 -7.06 12.64 6.73
C TYR A 242 -8.46 13.26 6.67
N GLN A 243 -8.55 14.59 6.75
CA GLN A 243 -9.83 15.30 6.63
C GLN A 243 -10.50 15.01 5.28
N ILE A 244 -9.75 15.09 4.16
CA ILE A 244 -10.26 14.82 2.81
C ILE A 244 -10.74 13.36 2.72
N ILE A 245 -9.94 12.41 3.18
CA ILE A 245 -10.31 10.99 3.19
C ILE A 245 -11.60 10.77 3.98
N ARG A 246 -11.70 11.34 5.18
CA ARG A 246 -12.87 11.20 6.04
C ARG A 246 -14.14 11.82 5.44
N GLU A 247 -14.01 12.97 4.78
CA GLU A 247 -15.14 13.72 4.23
C GLU A 247 -15.60 13.20 2.88
N LYS A 248 -14.66 12.76 2.02
CA LYS A 248 -14.95 12.44 0.61
C LYS A 248 -15.02 10.93 0.33
N SER A 249 -14.53 10.08 1.20
CA SER A 249 -14.52 8.62 0.97
C SER A 249 -15.52 7.87 1.84
N SER A 250 -15.81 6.62 1.44
CA SER A 250 -16.58 5.67 2.25
C SER A 250 -15.70 4.75 3.11
N MET A 251 -14.40 4.97 3.10
CA MET A 251 -13.43 4.14 3.84
C MET A 251 -13.70 4.15 5.34
N LYS A 252 -13.44 3.02 5.99
CA LYS A 252 -13.58 2.84 7.44
C LYS A 252 -12.24 2.57 8.12
N ARG A 253 -11.16 2.53 7.34
CA ARG A 253 -9.81 2.13 7.77
C ARG A 253 -8.79 3.16 7.32
N ILE A 254 -7.76 3.35 8.14
CA ILE A 254 -6.50 3.99 7.76
C ILE A 254 -5.41 2.95 7.93
N ASN A 255 -4.64 2.68 6.88
CA ASN A 255 -3.51 1.77 6.91
C ASN A 255 -2.21 2.58 6.90
N ILE A 256 -1.52 2.60 8.02
CA ILE A 256 -0.20 3.23 8.15
C ILE A 256 0.80 2.46 7.28
N GLU A 257 1.64 3.19 6.54
CA GLU A 257 2.83 2.65 5.90
C GLU A 257 4.04 3.52 6.23
N VAL A 258 5.07 2.91 6.81
CA VAL A 258 6.34 3.56 7.15
C VAL A 258 7.43 2.98 6.25
N GLU A 259 8.10 3.85 5.49
CA GLU A 259 9.19 3.48 4.59
C GLU A 259 10.51 4.06 5.11
N LEU A 260 11.08 3.42 6.13
CA LEU A 260 12.28 3.94 6.77
C LEU A 260 13.56 3.43 6.08
N ASP A 261 14.41 4.34 5.59
CA ASP A 261 15.73 3.96 5.10
C ASP A 261 16.62 3.47 6.26
N ALA A 262 17.25 2.31 6.08
CA ALA A 262 18.23 1.80 7.06
C ALA A 262 19.44 2.74 7.21
N GLY A 263 19.76 3.55 6.21
CA GLY A 263 20.90 4.47 6.26
C GLY A 263 22.23 3.73 6.30
N THR A 264 23.12 4.16 7.20
CA THR A 264 24.42 3.53 7.45
C THR A 264 24.41 2.62 8.69
N ASP A 265 23.25 2.44 9.32
CA ASP A 265 23.14 1.67 10.54
C ASP A 265 23.32 0.17 10.32
N GLY A 266 23.75 -0.52 11.35
CA GLY A 266 23.70 -1.97 11.37
C GLY A 266 22.26 -2.49 11.56
N PRO A 267 22.00 -3.78 11.25
CA PRO A 267 20.64 -4.34 11.22
C PRO A 267 19.85 -4.18 12.53
N VAL A 268 20.52 -4.27 13.66
CA VAL A 268 19.87 -4.15 14.98
C VAL A 268 19.34 -2.74 15.18
N GLU A 269 20.17 -1.74 14.90
CA GLU A 269 19.83 -0.33 15.08
C GLU A 269 18.78 0.12 14.04
N ALA A 270 18.92 -0.30 12.79
CA ALA A 270 17.95 0.00 11.75
C ALA A 270 16.53 -0.54 12.10
N ARG A 271 16.44 -1.77 12.60
CA ARG A 271 15.18 -2.36 13.07
C ARG A 271 14.62 -1.66 14.30
N ARG A 272 15.47 -1.24 15.22
CA ARG A 272 15.04 -0.46 16.39
C ARG A 272 14.39 0.84 15.94
N ARG A 273 15.02 1.58 15.03
CA ARG A 273 14.49 2.84 14.47
C ARG A 273 13.18 2.62 13.70
N GLU A 274 13.09 1.55 12.91
CA GLU A 274 11.87 1.20 12.20
C GLU A 274 10.71 0.97 13.18
N ARG A 275 10.91 0.19 14.22
CA ARG A 275 9.92 -0.04 15.27
C ARG A 275 9.48 1.26 15.93
N GLU A 276 10.44 2.09 16.34
CA GLU A 276 10.15 3.40 16.95
C GLU A 276 9.34 4.32 16.01
N ALA A 277 9.65 4.29 14.71
CA ALA A 277 8.91 5.07 13.71
C ALA A 277 7.47 4.56 13.56
N VAL A 278 7.25 3.24 13.53
CA VAL A 278 5.92 2.64 13.52
C VAL A 278 5.13 3.02 14.77
N GLU A 279 5.71 2.87 15.97
CA GLU A 279 5.05 3.22 17.23
C GLU A 279 4.70 4.71 17.32
N ARG A 280 5.59 5.59 16.84
CA ARG A 280 5.31 7.04 16.75
C ARG A 280 4.18 7.34 15.77
N SER A 281 4.14 6.66 14.63
CA SER A 281 3.09 6.81 13.63
C SER A 281 1.71 6.38 14.19
N ILE A 282 1.66 5.29 14.95
CA ILE A 282 0.45 4.86 15.64
C ILE A 282 0.00 5.91 16.67
N ARG A 283 0.93 6.43 17.49
CA ARG A 283 0.61 7.51 18.45
C ARG A 283 0.10 8.76 17.74
N TYR A 284 0.72 9.17 16.62
CA TYR A 284 0.24 10.30 15.83
C TYR A 284 -1.21 10.11 15.37
N CYS A 285 -1.56 8.92 14.86
CA CYS A 285 -2.94 8.61 14.48
C CYS A 285 -3.90 8.68 15.67
N ARG A 286 -3.53 8.14 16.82
CA ARG A 286 -4.38 8.12 18.02
C ARG A 286 -4.52 9.49 18.68
N GLU A 287 -3.42 10.22 18.88
CA GLU A 287 -3.37 11.45 19.67
C GLU A 287 -3.64 12.72 18.84
N VAL A 288 -3.22 12.74 17.56
CA VAL A 288 -3.32 13.93 16.71
C VAL A 288 -4.49 13.86 15.74
N LEU A 289 -4.72 12.69 15.12
CA LEU A 289 -5.82 12.49 14.16
C LEU A 289 -7.09 11.96 14.82
N HIS A 290 -7.00 11.47 16.05
CA HIS A 290 -8.11 10.89 16.83
C HIS A 290 -8.82 9.72 16.10
N ILE A 291 -8.02 8.83 15.55
CA ILE A 291 -8.44 7.59 14.89
C ILE A 291 -8.65 6.49 15.91
#